data_e90227ddbfd3960b781b0824dfd79fdf
#
_entry.id   e90227ddbfd3960b781b0824dfd79fdf
#
_cell.length_a   1.000
_cell.length_b   1.000
_cell.length_c   1.000
_cell.angle_alpha   90.00
_cell.angle_beta   90.00
_cell.angle_gamma   90.00
#
_symmetry.space_group_name_H-M   'P 1'
#
loop_
_entity.id
_entity.type
_entity.pdbx_description
1 polymer ?
#
loop_
_entity_poly.entity_id
_entity_poly.type
_entity_poly.pdbx_seq_one_letter_code
_entity_poly.pdbx_strand_id
1 'polypeptide(L)'
;ILLLPLLISFLINGKPNIIIILTDDLGWGDVSYHGGSIPTPNIDELVSKGLEMNRFYSDPSCSPTRATMLTGINSFANGVVRPFANPRVESHGMPLTHKIMPEYFKDAGYQTALSGKWHLGMSEEAFLPINRGFDSTYGHLMGGIGYFDHAFSGRLDWHRNSVPLYEDGYSTTLIADEACLLYTSPSPRD
;
A
#
# COMPACT_ATOMS: atom_id res chain seq x y z
N ILE A 1 -2.08 -47.59 -35.64
CA ILE A 1 -1.22 -46.93 -34.64
C ILE A 1 -1.67 -45.48 -34.54
N LEU A 2 -2.51 -45.16 -33.53
CA LEU A 2 -2.97 -43.80 -33.26
C LEU A 2 -1.92 -43.12 -32.41
N LEU A 3 -1.20 -42.15 -32.96
CA LEU A 3 -0.34 -41.23 -32.18
C LEU A 3 -1.26 -40.19 -31.55
N LEU A 4 -1.42 -40.33 -30.23
CA LEU A 4 -2.06 -39.33 -29.34
C LEU A 4 -1.06 -38.17 -29.14
N PRO A 5 -1.34 -36.93 -29.58
CA PRO A 5 -0.44 -35.84 -29.28
C PRO A 5 -0.50 -35.57 -27.77
N LEU A 6 0.61 -35.76 -27.10
CA LEU A 6 0.81 -35.37 -25.70
C LEU A 6 0.79 -33.84 -25.63
N LEU A 7 -0.35 -33.27 -25.34
CA LEU A 7 -0.49 -31.86 -24.97
C LEU A 7 0.25 -31.64 -23.66
N ILE A 8 1.53 -31.32 -23.75
CA ILE A 8 2.29 -30.78 -22.60
C ILE A 8 1.75 -29.36 -22.39
N SER A 9 0.77 -29.25 -21.53
CA SER A 9 0.40 -27.95 -20.96
C SER A 9 1.61 -27.46 -20.17
N PHE A 10 2.39 -26.57 -20.73
CA PHE A 10 3.29 -25.73 -19.99
C PHE A 10 2.40 -24.86 -19.10
N LEU A 11 2.14 -25.32 -17.89
CA LEU A 11 1.70 -24.46 -16.81
C LEU A 11 2.83 -23.47 -16.56
N ILE A 12 2.70 -22.28 -17.15
CA ILE A 12 3.50 -21.13 -16.75
C ILE A 12 3.07 -20.86 -15.32
N ASN A 13 3.78 -21.43 -14.36
CA ASN A 13 3.59 -21.25 -12.91
C ASN A 13 4.19 -19.90 -12.47
N GLY A 14 4.08 -18.87 -13.30
CA GLY A 14 4.41 -17.50 -12.92
C GLY A 14 3.29 -16.96 -12.02
N LYS A 15 3.59 -16.71 -10.74
CA LYS A 15 2.67 -15.98 -9.86
C LYS A 15 2.52 -14.57 -10.40
N PRO A 16 1.29 -14.02 -10.55
CA PRO A 16 1.11 -12.66 -11.05
C PRO A 16 1.72 -11.64 -10.07
N ASN A 17 2.29 -10.58 -10.57
CA ASN A 17 2.60 -9.41 -9.74
C ASN A 17 1.29 -8.73 -9.34
N ILE A 18 1.24 -8.21 -8.11
CA ILE A 18 0.07 -7.56 -7.54
C ILE A 18 0.47 -6.16 -7.10
N ILE A 19 -0.19 -5.15 -7.66
CA ILE A 19 0.00 -3.75 -7.29
C ILE A 19 -1.33 -3.26 -6.72
N ILE A 20 -1.27 -2.69 -5.52
CA ILE A 20 -2.41 -2.03 -4.87
C ILE A 20 -2.09 -0.55 -4.75
N ILE A 21 -2.88 0.28 -5.42
CA ILE A 21 -2.77 1.73 -5.35
C ILE A 21 -3.93 2.24 -4.49
N LEU A 22 -3.60 2.74 -3.31
CA LEU A 22 -4.56 3.35 -2.40
C LEU A 22 -4.34 4.86 -2.37
N THR A 23 -5.25 5.58 -2.99
CA THR A 23 -5.26 7.05 -2.97
C THR A 23 -5.73 7.57 -1.61
N ASP A 24 -5.18 8.69 -1.17
CA ASP A 24 -5.52 9.32 0.11
C ASP A 24 -6.45 10.51 -0.14
N ASP A 25 -7.62 10.52 0.49
CA ASP A 25 -8.65 11.55 0.37
C ASP A 25 -9.14 11.83 -1.08
N LEU A 26 -9.18 10.81 -1.94
CA LEU A 26 -9.77 10.89 -3.27
C LEU A 26 -11.25 10.49 -3.21
N GLY A 27 -12.14 11.42 -3.50
CA GLY A 27 -13.58 11.17 -3.54
C GLY A 27 -14.05 10.53 -4.85
N TRP A 28 -15.22 9.91 -4.83
CA TRP A 28 -15.85 9.29 -6.00
C TRP A 28 -15.97 10.25 -7.19
N GLY A 29 -16.35 11.51 -6.93
CA GLY A 29 -16.55 12.54 -7.96
C GLY A 29 -15.28 13.29 -8.35
N ASP A 30 -14.11 12.94 -7.82
CA ASP A 30 -12.85 13.67 -8.11
C ASP A 30 -12.16 13.18 -9.39
N VAL A 31 -12.46 11.95 -9.82
CA VAL A 31 -11.89 11.37 -11.05
C VAL A 31 -12.66 11.81 -12.29
N SER A 32 -11.97 12.04 -13.40
CA SER A 32 -12.56 12.59 -14.61
C SER A 32 -13.64 11.71 -15.24
N TYR A 33 -13.53 10.40 -15.17
CA TYR A 33 -14.54 9.49 -15.71
C TYR A 33 -15.87 9.48 -14.91
N HIS A 34 -15.87 10.02 -13.69
CA HIS A 34 -17.08 10.31 -12.91
C HIS A 34 -17.53 11.79 -12.99
N GLY A 35 -16.92 12.58 -13.87
CA GLY A 35 -17.25 14.00 -14.04
C GLY A 35 -16.43 14.95 -13.16
N GLY A 36 -15.36 14.49 -12.55
CA GLY A 36 -14.42 15.33 -11.82
C GLY A 36 -13.77 16.39 -12.72
N SER A 37 -13.49 17.56 -12.16
CA SER A 37 -12.91 18.69 -12.90
C SER A 37 -11.42 18.55 -13.15
N ILE A 38 -10.74 17.64 -12.44
CA ILE A 38 -9.32 17.40 -12.57
C ILE A 38 -9.11 16.22 -13.53
N PRO A 39 -8.35 16.40 -14.62
CA PRO A 39 -8.07 15.29 -15.54
C PRO A 39 -7.30 14.16 -14.85
N THR A 40 -7.80 12.93 -14.96
CA THR A 40 -7.17 11.70 -14.45
C THR A 40 -6.96 10.67 -15.56
N PRO A 41 -6.23 11.00 -16.65
CA PRO A 41 -6.20 10.17 -17.86
C PRO A 41 -5.66 8.75 -17.63
N ASN A 42 -4.70 8.57 -16.74
CA ASN A 42 -4.15 7.25 -16.44
C ASN A 42 -5.13 6.37 -15.64
N ILE A 43 -5.91 6.97 -14.75
CA ILE A 43 -6.98 6.26 -14.02
C ILE A 43 -8.10 5.89 -15.00
N ASP A 44 -8.50 6.82 -15.86
CA ASP A 44 -9.52 6.61 -16.90
C ASP A 44 -9.11 5.46 -17.84
N GLU A 45 -7.83 5.40 -18.23
CA GLU A 45 -7.30 4.30 -19.04
C GLU A 45 -7.36 2.95 -18.31
N LEU A 46 -7.00 2.90 -17.02
CA LEU A 46 -7.11 1.69 -16.20
C LEU A 46 -8.56 1.21 -16.11
N VAL A 47 -9.50 2.11 -15.84
CA VAL A 47 -10.94 1.80 -15.79
C VAL A 47 -11.43 1.24 -17.12
N SER A 48 -11.01 1.84 -18.26
CA SER A 48 -11.43 1.38 -19.59
C SER A 48 -10.98 -0.04 -19.94
N LYS A 49 -9.93 -0.53 -19.29
CA LYS A 49 -9.34 -1.86 -19.50
C LYS A 49 -9.62 -2.85 -18.37
N GLY A 50 -10.16 -2.36 -17.26
CA GLY A 50 -10.36 -3.11 -16.03
C GLY A 50 -11.83 -3.33 -15.68
N LEU A 51 -12.06 -3.60 -14.42
CA LEU A 51 -13.38 -3.76 -13.82
C LEU A 51 -13.59 -2.68 -12.77
N GLU A 52 -14.64 -1.87 -12.93
CA GLU A 52 -15.10 -0.93 -11.93
C GLU A 52 -16.07 -1.59 -10.96
N MET A 53 -15.83 -1.43 -9.66
CA MET A 53 -16.73 -1.92 -8.62
C MET A 53 -17.58 -0.78 -8.06
N ASN A 54 -18.81 -0.63 -8.55
CA ASN A 54 -19.74 0.46 -8.22
C ASN A 54 -20.15 0.56 -6.74
N ARG A 55 -20.00 -0.50 -5.96
CA ARG A 55 -20.44 -0.56 -4.56
C ARG A 55 -19.34 -1.08 -3.65
N PHE A 56 -18.13 -0.66 -3.91
CA PHE A 56 -16.98 -0.92 -3.06
C PHE A 56 -16.78 0.26 -2.12
N TYR A 57 -16.96 0.05 -0.83
CA TYR A 57 -16.90 1.10 0.18
C TYR A 57 -15.66 0.92 1.04
N SER A 58 -14.99 2.03 1.34
CA SER A 58 -13.92 2.12 2.35
C SER A 58 -14.49 2.64 3.67
N ASP A 59 -13.70 2.56 4.74
CA ASP A 59 -14.01 3.28 5.97
C ASP A 59 -13.91 4.81 5.76
N PRO A 60 -14.55 5.61 6.61
CA PRO A 60 -14.62 7.07 6.42
C PRO A 60 -13.31 7.80 6.73
N SER A 61 -12.24 7.11 7.07
CA SER A 61 -10.93 7.70 7.39
C SER A 61 -9.76 6.75 7.13
N CYS A 62 -8.55 7.31 7.09
CA CYS A 62 -7.36 6.66 6.55
C CYS A 62 -6.90 5.41 7.34
N SER A 63 -6.66 5.48 8.66
CA SER A 63 -6.18 4.30 9.40
C SER A 63 -7.19 3.16 9.41
N PRO A 64 -8.50 3.38 9.65
CA PRO A 64 -9.51 2.33 9.51
C PRO A 64 -9.52 1.67 8.13
N THR A 65 -9.53 2.46 7.05
CA THR A 65 -9.49 1.94 5.67
C THR A 65 -8.25 1.07 5.43
N ARG A 66 -7.07 1.55 5.86
CA ARG A 66 -5.81 0.81 5.71
C ARG A 66 -5.82 -0.49 6.51
N ALA A 67 -6.29 -0.45 7.75
CA ALA A 67 -6.41 -1.64 8.58
C ALA A 67 -7.41 -2.65 7.99
N THR A 68 -8.58 -2.19 7.55
CA THR A 68 -9.59 -3.05 6.91
C THR A 68 -9.05 -3.67 5.63
N MET A 69 -8.37 -2.91 4.77
CA MET A 69 -7.76 -3.40 3.55
C MET A 69 -6.69 -4.47 3.84
N LEU A 70 -5.82 -4.21 4.80
CA LEU A 70 -4.70 -5.11 5.09
C LEU A 70 -5.12 -6.37 5.86
N THR A 71 -6.14 -6.28 6.71
CA THR A 71 -6.61 -7.42 7.52
C THR A 71 -7.74 -8.20 6.84
N GLY A 72 -8.49 -7.58 5.92
CA GLY A 72 -9.75 -8.12 5.42
C GLY A 72 -10.87 -8.12 6.47
N ILE A 73 -10.69 -7.43 7.61
CA ILE A 73 -11.60 -7.41 8.75
C ILE A 73 -12.14 -5.99 8.92
N ASN A 74 -13.45 -5.85 9.11
CA ASN A 74 -14.10 -4.56 9.34
C ASN A 74 -13.45 -3.80 10.51
N SER A 75 -13.37 -2.47 10.42
CA SER A 75 -12.70 -1.59 11.38
C SER A 75 -13.16 -1.77 12.84
N PHE A 76 -14.45 -2.03 13.09
CA PHE A 76 -14.94 -2.30 14.43
C PHE A 76 -14.43 -3.64 15.00
N ALA A 77 -14.19 -4.63 14.14
CA ALA A 77 -13.71 -5.94 14.54
C ALA A 77 -12.18 -6.02 14.60
N ASN A 78 -11.47 -5.25 13.76
CA ASN A 78 -10.00 -5.19 13.79
C ASN A 78 -9.46 -4.22 14.85
N GLY A 79 -10.33 -3.41 15.48
CA GLY A 79 -9.97 -2.48 16.56
C GLY A 79 -9.43 -1.13 16.12
N VAL A 80 -9.34 -0.85 14.81
CA VAL A 80 -8.87 0.43 14.28
C VAL A 80 -10.07 1.24 13.78
N VAL A 81 -10.74 1.94 14.68
CA VAL A 81 -11.99 2.68 14.39
C VAL A 81 -11.77 4.18 14.15
N ARG A 82 -10.55 4.66 14.37
CA ARG A 82 -10.16 6.07 14.16
C ARG A 82 -8.71 6.18 13.69
N PRO A 83 -8.31 7.29 13.07
CA PRO A 83 -6.92 7.55 12.73
C PRO A 83 -6.01 7.60 13.97
N PHE A 84 -4.78 7.16 13.82
CA PHE A 84 -3.73 7.33 14.83
C PHE A 84 -3.21 8.78 14.77
N ALA A 85 -3.68 9.63 15.70
CA ALA A 85 -3.48 11.07 15.64
C ALA A 85 -2.13 11.53 16.20
N ASN A 86 -1.59 10.86 17.20
CA ASN A 86 -0.36 11.30 17.87
C ASN A 86 0.52 10.12 18.32
N PRO A 87 1.62 9.86 17.62
CA PRO A 87 2.50 8.73 17.93
C PRO A 87 3.24 8.87 19.27
N ARG A 88 3.26 10.08 19.87
CA ARG A 88 3.99 10.34 21.11
C ARG A 88 3.15 10.11 22.36
N VAL A 89 1.83 10.12 22.22
CA VAL A 89 0.89 9.99 23.34
C VAL A 89 0.19 8.63 23.28
N GLU A 90 0.08 8.06 22.10
CA GLU A 90 -0.59 6.79 21.88
C GLU A 90 0.47 5.70 21.66
N SER A 91 0.74 4.89 22.68
CA SER A 91 1.50 3.63 22.56
C SER A 91 0.69 2.59 21.78
N HIS A 92 0.01 3.01 20.73
CA HIS A 92 -0.95 2.19 20.02
C HIS A 92 -0.61 2.13 18.53
N GLY A 93 -0.75 0.96 17.98
CA GLY A 93 -0.76 0.67 16.57
C GLY A 93 -1.89 -0.30 16.24
N MET A 94 -2.02 -0.67 14.99
CA MET A 94 -2.93 -1.73 14.58
C MET A 94 -2.64 -3.02 15.38
N PRO A 95 -3.65 -3.68 15.98
CA PRO A 95 -3.44 -4.87 16.79
C PRO A 95 -2.59 -5.94 16.10
N LEU A 96 -1.61 -6.48 16.83
CA LEU A 96 -0.68 -7.50 16.31
C LEU A 96 -1.32 -8.90 16.22
N THR A 97 -2.53 -9.06 16.76
CA THR A 97 -3.27 -10.32 16.75
C THR A 97 -3.80 -10.71 15.38
N HIS A 98 -3.90 -9.76 14.47
CA HIS A 98 -4.37 -10.01 13.11
C HIS A 98 -3.18 -10.15 12.17
N LYS A 99 -3.12 -11.29 11.48
CA LYS A 99 -2.23 -11.45 10.33
C LYS A 99 -2.74 -10.57 9.19
N ILE A 100 -1.83 -9.86 8.54
CA ILE A 100 -2.19 -8.89 7.51
C ILE A 100 -1.74 -9.36 6.11
N MET A 101 -2.31 -8.77 5.10
CA MET A 101 -2.16 -9.16 3.70
C MET A 101 -0.69 -9.40 3.26
N PRO A 102 0.30 -8.52 3.53
CA PRO A 102 1.68 -8.78 3.15
C PRO A 102 2.27 -10.03 3.84
N GLU A 103 1.87 -10.34 5.06
CA GLU A 103 2.30 -11.57 5.75
C GLU A 103 1.77 -12.83 5.06
N TYR A 104 0.54 -12.80 4.51
CA TYR A 104 0.00 -13.90 3.70
C TYR A 104 0.72 -14.04 2.37
N PHE A 105 1.01 -12.94 1.69
CA PHE A 105 1.75 -12.95 0.44
C PHE A 105 3.19 -13.46 0.64
N LYS A 106 3.84 -13.04 1.71
CA LYS A 106 5.17 -13.53 2.07
C LYS A 106 5.19 -15.03 2.29
N ASP A 107 4.22 -15.59 3.04
CA ASP A 107 4.07 -17.04 3.21
C ASP A 107 3.83 -17.77 1.88
N ALA A 108 3.15 -17.12 0.95
CA ALA A 108 2.96 -17.63 -0.40
C ALA A 108 4.20 -17.44 -1.31
N GLY A 109 5.32 -16.92 -0.79
CA GLY A 109 6.58 -16.73 -1.49
C GLY A 109 6.60 -15.53 -2.44
N TYR A 110 5.82 -14.50 -2.15
CA TYR A 110 5.95 -13.19 -2.78
C TYR A 110 6.99 -12.34 -2.04
N GLN A 111 7.63 -11.45 -2.76
CA GLN A 111 8.28 -10.28 -2.17
C GLN A 111 7.23 -9.19 -1.97
N THR A 112 7.32 -8.50 -0.84
CA THR A 112 6.32 -7.52 -0.43
C THR A 112 6.96 -6.17 -0.19
N ALA A 113 6.38 -5.10 -0.73
CA ALA A 113 6.90 -3.76 -0.59
C ALA A 113 5.79 -2.75 -0.30
N LEU A 114 6.10 -1.72 0.47
CA LEU A 114 5.27 -0.56 0.70
C LEU A 114 6.00 0.68 0.22
N SER A 115 5.41 1.41 -0.73
CA SER A 115 5.84 2.75 -1.09
C SER A 115 4.74 3.76 -0.74
N GLY A 116 5.02 4.69 0.18
CA GLY A 116 4.09 5.73 0.62
C GLY A 116 3.68 5.65 2.08
N LYS A 117 2.43 6.00 2.35
CA LYS A 117 1.86 6.16 3.69
C LYS A 117 1.58 4.84 4.39
N TRP A 118 2.03 4.70 5.65
CA TRP A 118 1.67 3.59 6.54
C TRP A 118 0.43 3.88 7.38
N HIS A 119 0.53 4.78 8.33
CA HIS A 119 -0.50 5.26 9.25
C HIS A 119 -1.22 4.20 10.10
N LEU A 120 -0.51 3.14 10.49
CA LEU A 120 -1.04 2.05 11.32
C LEU A 120 -0.23 1.79 12.59
N GLY A 121 0.54 2.79 13.04
CA GLY A 121 1.35 2.77 14.26
C GLY A 121 2.83 2.92 13.99
N MET A 122 3.52 3.60 14.91
CA MET A 122 4.96 3.84 14.85
C MET A 122 5.61 3.95 16.23
N SER A 123 4.84 3.84 17.32
CA SER A 123 5.35 4.01 18.70
C SER A 123 6.27 2.89 19.14
N GLU A 124 6.14 1.73 18.56
CA GLU A 124 6.93 0.54 18.85
C GLU A 124 7.37 -0.13 17.53
N GLU A 125 8.52 -0.79 17.56
CA GLU A 125 9.06 -1.50 16.38
C GLU A 125 8.09 -2.53 15.82
N ALA A 126 7.32 -3.20 16.68
CA ALA A 126 6.34 -4.19 16.27
C ALA A 126 5.22 -3.63 15.37
N PHE A 127 4.94 -2.33 15.43
CA PHE A 127 3.94 -1.69 14.59
C PHE A 127 4.48 -1.17 13.26
N LEU A 128 5.81 -1.14 13.09
CA LEU A 128 6.42 -0.63 11.86
C LEU A 128 6.14 -1.58 10.68
N PRO A 129 5.91 -1.07 9.47
CA PRO A 129 5.51 -1.89 8.34
C PRO A 129 6.54 -2.97 7.99
N ILE A 130 7.83 -2.71 8.19
CA ILE A 130 8.89 -3.70 7.97
C ILE A 130 8.74 -4.93 8.88
N ASN A 131 8.14 -4.77 10.06
CA ASN A 131 7.87 -5.84 11.00
C ASN A 131 6.45 -6.41 10.85
N ARG A 132 5.71 -5.93 9.87
CA ARG A 132 4.35 -6.33 9.53
C ARG A 132 4.27 -6.94 8.12
N GLY A 133 5.26 -7.76 7.77
CA GLY A 133 5.25 -8.57 6.56
C GLY A 133 5.76 -7.91 5.29
N PHE A 134 6.15 -6.64 5.31
CA PHE A 134 6.83 -6.03 4.17
C PHE A 134 8.33 -6.32 4.20
N ASP A 135 8.90 -6.71 3.05
CA ASP A 135 10.34 -6.96 2.88
C ASP A 135 11.11 -5.65 2.64
N SER A 136 10.43 -4.64 2.10
CA SER A 136 10.96 -3.28 1.95
C SER A 136 9.89 -2.23 2.16
N THR A 137 10.29 -1.08 2.70
CA THR A 137 9.38 0.04 2.93
C THR A 137 10.05 1.36 2.60
N TYR A 138 9.31 2.27 1.98
CA TYR A 138 9.76 3.61 1.66
C TYR A 138 8.60 4.60 1.77
N GLY A 139 8.80 5.72 2.47
CA GLY A 139 7.79 6.75 2.64
C GLY A 139 7.62 7.17 4.09
N HIS A 140 6.37 7.41 4.54
CA HIS A 140 6.10 8.00 5.84
C HIS A 140 5.18 7.15 6.72
N LEU A 141 5.33 7.31 8.04
CA LEU A 141 4.63 6.50 9.03
C LEU A 141 3.35 7.18 9.54
N MET A 142 3.28 8.50 9.49
CA MET A 142 2.14 9.29 9.97
C MET A 142 1.06 9.50 8.90
N GLY A 143 -0.02 10.18 9.30
CA GLY A 143 -1.20 10.42 8.48
C GLY A 143 -1.00 11.38 7.31
N GLY A 144 -0.01 12.24 7.38
CA GLY A 144 0.37 13.20 6.33
C GLY A 144 1.73 13.80 6.62
N ILE A 145 2.35 14.38 5.62
CA ILE A 145 3.65 15.06 5.73
C ILE A 145 3.66 16.31 4.85
N GLY A 146 4.59 17.21 5.10
CA GLY A 146 4.92 18.26 4.13
C GLY A 146 5.50 17.66 2.86
N TYR A 147 5.07 18.17 1.72
CA TYR A 147 5.41 17.59 0.42
C TYR A 147 6.91 17.68 0.06
N PHE A 148 7.63 18.63 0.61
CA PHE A 148 9.04 18.90 0.29
C PHE A 148 9.97 18.77 1.50
N ASP A 149 9.47 19.04 2.71
CA ASP A 149 10.25 18.91 3.95
C ASP A 149 10.10 17.54 4.59
N HIS A 150 9.17 16.74 4.08
CA HIS A 150 8.85 15.38 4.52
C HIS A 150 8.64 15.29 6.04
N ALA A 151 8.13 16.38 6.62
CA ALA A 151 7.96 16.51 8.07
C ALA A 151 6.49 16.40 8.50
N PHE A 152 6.26 15.75 9.63
CA PHE A 152 5.00 15.80 10.37
C PHE A 152 5.18 16.59 11.66
N SER A 153 4.42 17.66 11.84
CA SER A 153 4.53 18.55 13.01
C SER A 153 5.97 19.01 13.29
N GLY A 154 6.70 19.40 12.25
CA GLY A 154 8.08 19.92 12.33
C GLY A 154 9.16 18.88 12.62
N ARG A 155 8.86 17.61 12.47
CA ARG A 155 9.83 16.52 12.58
C ARG A 155 9.81 15.66 11.33
N LEU A 156 10.99 15.27 10.85
CA LEU A 156 11.14 14.36 9.74
C LEU A 156 10.34 13.07 9.99
N ASP A 157 9.49 12.73 9.02
CA ASP A 157 8.75 11.47 8.95
C ASP A 157 8.91 10.87 7.55
N TRP A 158 10.14 10.63 7.14
CA TRP A 158 10.51 10.02 5.88
C TRP A 158 11.52 8.93 6.14
N HIS A 159 11.26 7.72 5.65
CA HIS A 159 11.99 6.53 6.07
C HIS A 159 12.22 5.56 4.92
N ARG A 160 13.33 4.84 4.97
CA ARG A 160 13.58 3.62 4.21
C ARG A 160 13.82 2.47 5.19
N ASN A 161 13.01 1.43 5.13
CA ASN A 161 13.08 0.27 6.05
C ASN A 161 13.13 0.71 7.53
N SER A 162 12.27 1.67 7.89
CA SER A 162 12.18 2.26 9.24
C SER A 162 13.40 3.11 9.67
N VAL A 163 14.39 3.32 8.82
CA VAL A 163 15.51 4.24 9.07
C VAL A 163 15.15 5.61 8.51
N PRO A 164 15.24 6.70 9.32
CA PRO A 164 15.01 8.05 8.83
C PRO A 164 15.92 8.39 7.64
N LEU A 165 15.35 9.00 6.61
CA LEU A 165 16.03 9.37 5.38
C LEU A 165 15.83 10.87 5.11
N TYR A 166 16.93 11.59 4.91
CA TYR A 166 16.91 12.97 4.43
C TYR A 166 17.10 12.95 2.92
N GLU A 167 16.13 13.45 2.21
CA GLU A 167 16.09 13.41 0.76
C GLU A 167 15.32 14.62 0.24
N ASP A 168 15.81 15.23 -0.83
CA ASP A 168 15.14 16.34 -1.47
C ASP A 168 14.19 15.85 -2.55
N GLY A 169 13.05 16.50 -2.68
CA GLY A 169 12.09 16.20 -3.75
C GLY A 169 10.63 16.34 -3.33
N TYR A 170 9.75 16.22 -4.29
CA TYR A 170 8.31 16.19 -4.06
C TYR A 170 7.90 14.76 -3.67
N SER A 171 7.38 14.60 -2.46
CA SER A 171 7.10 13.27 -1.86
C SER A 171 6.28 12.33 -2.75
N THR A 172 5.29 12.86 -3.47
CA THR A 172 4.46 12.03 -4.36
C THR A 172 5.27 11.48 -5.54
N THR A 173 6.19 12.27 -6.11
CA THR A 173 7.08 11.80 -7.17
C THR A 173 8.04 10.73 -6.64
N LEU A 174 8.66 11.00 -5.48
CA LEU A 174 9.57 10.04 -4.85
C LEU A 174 8.91 8.69 -4.56
N ILE A 175 7.67 8.71 -4.06
CA ILE A 175 6.85 7.49 -3.83
C ILE A 175 6.59 6.74 -5.14
N ALA A 176 6.25 7.46 -6.19
CA ALA A 176 5.96 6.87 -7.49
C ALA A 176 7.22 6.26 -8.12
N ASP A 177 8.34 6.98 -8.06
CA ASP A 177 9.64 6.53 -8.59
C ASP A 177 10.12 5.27 -7.87
N GLU A 178 10.01 5.22 -6.54
CA GLU A 178 10.31 4.01 -5.75
C GLU A 178 9.43 2.83 -6.16
N ALA A 179 8.13 3.05 -6.32
CA ALA A 179 7.21 2.00 -6.77
C ALA A 179 7.57 1.48 -8.16
N CYS A 180 7.97 2.37 -9.08
CA CYS A 180 8.46 1.99 -10.41
C CYS A 180 9.75 1.18 -10.34
N LEU A 181 10.71 1.58 -9.50
CA LEU A 181 11.96 0.85 -9.29
C LEU A 181 11.70 -0.57 -8.77
N LEU A 182 10.83 -0.72 -7.78
CA LEU A 182 10.46 -2.01 -7.21
C LEU A 182 9.82 -2.95 -8.25
N TYR A 183 9.00 -2.39 -9.15
CA TYR A 183 8.31 -3.17 -10.19
C TYR A 183 9.24 -3.55 -11.35
N THR A 184 10.19 -2.68 -11.69
CA THR A 184 11.09 -2.86 -12.85
C THR A 184 12.42 -3.53 -12.49
N SER A 185 12.75 -3.63 -11.20
CA SER A 185 13.96 -4.34 -10.76
C SER A 185 13.87 -5.81 -11.11
N PRO A 186 14.97 -6.43 -11.58
CA PRO A 186 14.99 -7.87 -11.85
C PRO A 186 14.54 -8.63 -10.61
N SER A 187 13.53 -9.46 -10.77
CA SER A 187 13.11 -10.34 -9.68
C SER A 187 14.23 -11.35 -9.39
N PRO A 188 14.50 -11.66 -8.12
CA PRO A 188 15.43 -12.76 -7.80
C PRO A 188 15.02 -14.12 -8.36
N ARG A 189 13.93 -14.18 -9.12
CA ARG A 189 13.37 -15.34 -9.81
C ARG A 189 13.72 -15.40 -11.30
N ASP A 190 14.32 -14.36 -11.84
CA ASP A 190 14.89 -14.31 -13.19
C ASP A 190 16.37 -14.66 -13.15
#